data_db2035f6d09e606b7b50395bcf2c98ba
#
_entry.id   db2035f6d09e606b7b50395bcf2c98ba
#
_cell.length_a   1.000
_cell.length_b   1.000
_cell.length_c   1.000
_cell.angle_alpha   90.00
_cell.angle_beta   90.00
_cell.angle_gamma   90.00
#
_symmetry.space_group_name_H-M   'P 1'
#
loop_
_entity.id
_entity.type
_entity.pdbx_description
1 polymer ?
#
loop_
_entity_poly.entity_id
_entity_poly.type
_entity_poly.pdbx_seq_one_letter_code
_entity_poly.pdbx_strand_id
1 'polypeptide(L)'
;MAESMKGLHRTCRCAEVTKEMVGSKVTLMGWVQKARNKGGIVFVDLRDRSGIMQLIFENGNIDEAGFEKAGKLRSEFVIAVTGTVEKRGGAVNENLATGAIELRAESLRILAESDVPPFPIEENSKTKDEIRLKYRYLDLRRPDLQRNIMLKSKVAQLTRKFFTEEGFLEIETPMLGKSTPEGARDYLVPSRIHPGSFYGLPQSPQLYKQLLMCSGYDRYIQIARCFRDEDLRADRQPEFTQIDMELSFVDVDDVIDVNERFLAYLFKEVLDVDVKLPIQRITWQEAMDRFGSDKPDMRFGMELHDVSEVVRDCDFVVFKSALENGGSVRGINAEGQGGMPRKKIDKLVEFAKGYGAKGLAYIAIAEDGTRKSSFAKFMTDEEMDALVGAMEGKPGDLLLFAADKNKVVYDVLGALRVELAKQMDLLDKNEYRFVWVTEFPLLEWNEEENRYTAMHHPFTMPMDEDIPLIESGDLGKIRAKAYDIVLNGNEIGGGSVRIHQNDIQEKMFEMLGFTREAAYEQFGFLLNAFKYGVPPHAGLAYGLDRLVMLMAKVDSIRDVIAFPKVKDASCLMTESPSRVSEQQLEELGLEVEPETEE
;
A
#
# COMPACT_ATOMS: atom_id res chain seq x y z
N MET A 1 -33.79 -29.13 -4.18
CA MET A 1 -32.79 -30.06 -3.60
C MET A 1 -31.53 -30.06 -4.45
N ALA A 2 -30.38 -29.96 -3.83
CA ALA A 2 -29.08 -30.02 -4.52
C ALA A 2 -28.90 -31.37 -5.23
N GLU A 3 -28.42 -31.33 -6.47
CA GLU A 3 -28.18 -32.50 -7.32
C GLU A 3 -26.71 -32.90 -7.29
N SER A 4 -26.41 -34.17 -7.50
CA SER A 4 -25.06 -34.72 -7.42
C SER A 4 -24.20 -34.29 -8.61
N MET A 5 -22.91 -34.08 -8.34
CA MET A 5 -21.86 -33.90 -9.34
C MET A 5 -21.45 -35.19 -10.10
N LYS A 6 -21.96 -36.35 -9.65
CA LYS A 6 -21.55 -37.65 -10.21
C LYS A 6 -21.71 -37.69 -11.73
N GLY A 7 -20.66 -38.04 -12.41
CA GLY A 7 -20.60 -38.12 -13.89
C GLY A 7 -20.50 -36.78 -14.62
N LEU A 8 -20.32 -35.67 -13.92
CA LEU A 8 -20.08 -34.36 -14.53
C LEU A 8 -18.62 -33.91 -14.35
N HIS A 9 -18.07 -33.37 -15.42
CA HIS A 9 -16.77 -32.70 -15.44
C HIS A 9 -16.92 -31.36 -16.15
N ARG A 10 -16.40 -30.29 -15.54
CA ARG A 10 -16.33 -28.98 -16.21
C ARG A 10 -15.38 -29.08 -17.40
N THR A 11 -15.85 -28.77 -18.61
CA THR A 11 -15.01 -28.74 -19.82
C THR A 11 -14.04 -27.57 -19.81
N CYS A 12 -14.55 -26.36 -19.51
CA CYS A 12 -13.78 -25.11 -19.44
C CYS A 12 -14.54 -24.10 -18.57
N ARG A 13 -13.94 -22.93 -18.33
CA ARG A 13 -14.62 -21.82 -17.68
C ARG A 13 -15.44 -21.01 -18.65
N CYS A 14 -16.34 -20.16 -18.13
CA CYS A 14 -17.30 -19.39 -18.92
C CYS A 14 -16.65 -18.55 -20.02
N ALA A 15 -15.64 -17.75 -19.70
CA ALA A 15 -14.96 -16.90 -20.69
C ALA A 15 -13.83 -17.60 -21.47
N GLU A 16 -13.54 -18.86 -21.19
CA GLU A 16 -12.63 -19.69 -21.97
C GLU A 16 -13.32 -20.30 -23.22
N VAL A 17 -14.65 -20.18 -23.31
CA VAL A 17 -15.41 -20.58 -24.50
C VAL A 17 -15.19 -19.52 -25.58
N THR A 18 -14.70 -19.96 -26.74
CA THR A 18 -14.37 -19.05 -27.87
C THR A 18 -15.28 -19.30 -29.09
N LYS A 19 -15.22 -18.41 -30.08
CA LYS A 19 -16.00 -18.53 -31.33
C LYS A 19 -15.64 -19.77 -32.14
N GLU A 20 -14.41 -20.25 -32.00
CA GLU A 20 -13.91 -21.47 -32.69
C GLU A 20 -14.55 -22.73 -32.10
N MET A 21 -15.15 -22.66 -30.92
CA MET A 21 -15.84 -23.76 -30.27
C MET A 21 -17.32 -23.88 -30.67
N VAL A 22 -17.80 -23.04 -31.59
CA VAL A 22 -19.17 -23.15 -32.13
C VAL A 22 -19.40 -24.54 -32.71
N GLY A 23 -20.50 -25.21 -32.30
CA GLY A 23 -20.81 -26.59 -32.64
C GLY A 23 -20.26 -27.63 -31.65
N SER A 24 -19.38 -27.23 -30.75
CA SER A 24 -18.83 -28.12 -29.71
C SER A 24 -19.78 -28.25 -28.53
N LYS A 25 -19.80 -29.44 -27.92
CA LYS A 25 -20.53 -29.70 -26.69
C LYS A 25 -19.63 -29.45 -25.50
N VAL A 26 -20.08 -28.60 -24.56
CA VAL A 26 -19.33 -28.24 -23.36
C VAL A 26 -20.20 -28.32 -22.11
N THR A 27 -19.56 -28.55 -20.96
CA THR A 27 -20.18 -28.46 -19.63
C THR A 27 -19.59 -27.28 -18.88
N LEU A 28 -20.41 -26.30 -18.58
CA LEU A 28 -20.07 -25.13 -17.78
C LEU A 28 -20.67 -25.22 -16.38
N MET A 29 -19.97 -24.66 -15.41
CA MET A 29 -20.40 -24.63 -14.01
C MET A 29 -20.09 -23.28 -13.39
N GLY A 30 -21.04 -22.73 -12.64
CA GLY A 30 -20.88 -21.41 -12.03
C GLY A 30 -22.11 -20.98 -11.25
N TRP A 31 -22.16 -19.69 -10.99
CA TRP A 31 -23.26 -19.02 -10.31
C TRP A 31 -24.17 -18.32 -11.31
N VAL A 32 -25.48 -18.43 -11.09
CA VAL A 32 -26.48 -17.67 -11.86
C VAL A 32 -26.34 -16.18 -11.50
N GLN A 33 -25.86 -15.35 -12.42
CA GLN A 33 -25.84 -13.91 -12.23
C GLN A 33 -27.25 -13.32 -12.40
N LYS A 34 -27.95 -13.73 -13.45
CA LYS A 34 -29.29 -13.25 -13.79
C LYS A 34 -30.03 -14.31 -14.61
N ALA A 35 -31.30 -14.49 -14.32
CA ALA A 35 -32.21 -15.33 -15.11
C ALA A 35 -33.38 -14.50 -15.64
N ARG A 36 -33.79 -14.71 -16.88
CA ARG A 36 -34.84 -13.98 -17.59
C ARG A 36 -35.72 -14.97 -18.34
N ASN A 37 -36.95 -15.19 -17.84
CA ASN A 37 -37.95 -16.05 -18.50
C ASN A 37 -38.75 -15.19 -19.50
N LYS A 38 -38.81 -15.62 -20.75
CA LYS A 38 -39.54 -14.98 -21.85
C LYS A 38 -40.64 -15.88 -22.42
N GLY A 39 -41.23 -16.73 -21.58
CA GLY A 39 -42.24 -17.68 -21.97
C GLY A 39 -41.65 -19.01 -22.48
N GLY A 40 -41.42 -19.19 -23.75
CA GLY A 40 -40.83 -20.42 -24.32
C GLY A 40 -39.31 -20.54 -24.21
N ILE A 41 -38.64 -19.51 -23.72
CA ILE A 41 -37.16 -19.45 -23.64
C ILE A 41 -36.77 -18.84 -22.29
N VAL A 42 -35.79 -19.45 -21.60
CA VAL A 42 -35.14 -18.90 -20.41
C VAL A 42 -33.67 -18.55 -20.73
N PHE A 43 -33.31 -17.30 -20.56
CA PHE A 43 -31.94 -16.84 -20.67
C PHE A 43 -31.31 -16.76 -19.27
N VAL A 44 -30.10 -17.31 -19.14
CA VAL A 44 -29.34 -17.26 -17.89
C VAL A 44 -27.94 -16.75 -18.16
N ASP A 45 -27.52 -15.75 -17.43
CA ASP A 45 -26.13 -15.29 -17.40
C ASP A 45 -25.41 -16.11 -16.32
N LEU A 46 -24.59 -17.08 -16.74
CA LEU A 46 -23.76 -17.90 -15.85
C LEU A 46 -22.43 -17.24 -15.63
N ARG A 47 -22.05 -17.03 -14.38
CA ARG A 47 -20.81 -16.38 -13.97
C ARG A 47 -19.88 -17.38 -13.30
N ASP A 48 -18.60 -17.31 -13.65
CA ASP A 48 -17.49 -17.83 -12.87
C ASP A 48 -16.35 -16.79 -12.80
N ARG A 49 -15.20 -17.15 -12.24
CA ARG A 49 -14.07 -16.22 -12.09
C ARG A 49 -13.47 -15.73 -13.41
N SER A 50 -13.75 -16.39 -14.52
CA SER A 50 -13.26 -15.99 -15.86
C SER A 50 -14.17 -14.96 -16.51
N GLY A 51 -15.44 -14.93 -16.17
CA GLY A 51 -16.43 -14.04 -16.75
C GLY A 51 -17.82 -14.63 -16.80
N ILE A 52 -18.60 -14.21 -17.79
CA ILE A 52 -20.02 -14.56 -17.95
C ILE A 52 -20.24 -15.24 -19.30
N MET A 53 -21.06 -16.31 -19.32
CA MET A 53 -21.58 -16.95 -20.51
C MET A 53 -23.10 -16.91 -20.48
N GLN A 54 -23.72 -16.48 -21.59
CA GLN A 54 -25.18 -16.60 -21.74
C GLN A 54 -25.57 -18.03 -22.06
N LEU A 55 -26.49 -18.58 -21.27
CA LEU A 55 -27.12 -19.87 -21.52
C LEU A 55 -28.54 -19.64 -22.04
N ILE A 56 -28.98 -20.51 -22.95
CA ILE A 56 -30.34 -20.54 -23.46
C ILE A 56 -30.96 -21.89 -23.15
N PHE A 57 -32.09 -21.87 -22.48
CA PHE A 57 -32.94 -23.00 -22.27
C PHE A 57 -34.21 -22.81 -23.11
N GLU A 58 -34.46 -23.73 -24.02
CA GLU A 58 -35.58 -23.67 -24.95
C GLU A 58 -36.34 -25.02 -24.95
N ASN A 59 -37.66 -24.96 -24.99
CA ASN A 59 -38.49 -26.16 -25.12
C ASN A 59 -38.11 -26.95 -26.37
N GLY A 60 -37.88 -28.25 -26.21
CA GLY A 60 -37.44 -29.13 -27.28
C GLY A 60 -35.94 -29.38 -27.39
N ASN A 61 -35.10 -28.52 -26.78
CA ASN A 61 -33.65 -28.75 -26.68
C ASN A 61 -33.23 -29.37 -25.32
N ILE A 62 -34.00 -29.09 -24.30
CA ILE A 62 -33.88 -29.70 -22.98
C ILE A 62 -35.21 -30.41 -22.64
N ASP A 63 -35.18 -31.44 -21.82
CA ASP A 63 -36.39 -32.12 -21.40
C ASP A 63 -37.31 -31.18 -20.56
N GLU A 64 -38.60 -31.53 -20.47
CA GLU A 64 -39.59 -30.69 -19.79
C GLU A 64 -39.21 -30.42 -18.33
N ALA A 65 -38.67 -31.41 -17.62
CA ALA A 65 -38.23 -31.27 -16.24
C ALA A 65 -37.04 -30.28 -16.11
N GLY A 66 -36.08 -30.33 -17.04
CA GLY A 66 -34.96 -29.40 -17.12
C GLY A 66 -35.42 -27.98 -17.46
N PHE A 67 -36.37 -27.82 -18.36
CA PHE A 67 -36.93 -26.51 -18.70
C PHE A 67 -37.72 -25.92 -17.52
N GLU A 68 -38.50 -26.70 -16.81
CA GLU A 68 -39.19 -26.26 -15.59
C GLU A 68 -38.19 -25.83 -14.50
N LYS A 69 -37.10 -26.60 -14.32
CA LYS A 69 -36.00 -26.20 -13.40
C LYS A 69 -35.37 -24.87 -13.83
N ALA A 70 -35.09 -24.67 -15.13
CA ALA A 70 -34.52 -23.43 -15.64
C ALA A 70 -35.41 -22.22 -15.35
N GLY A 71 -36.72 -22.39 -15.40
CA GLY A 71 -37.70 -21.35 -15.06
C GLY A 71 -37.70 -20.94 -13.56
N LYS A 72 -37.18 -21.80 -12.69
CA LYS A 72 -37.10 -21.59 -11.23
C LYS A 72 -35.72 -21.04 -10.76
N LEU A 73 -34.74 -20.89 -11.67
CA LEU A 73 -33.41 -20.39 -11.35
C LEU A 73 -33.47 -18.97 -10.79
N ARG A 74 -32.70 -18.73 -9.72
CA ARG A 74 -32.54 -17.43 -9.08
C ARG A 74 -31.06 -17.04 -9.04
N SER A 75 -30.82 -15.76 -8.76
CA SER A 75 -29.45 -15.25 -8.57
C SER A 75 -28.70 -16.06 -7.53
N GLU A 76 -27.42 -16.29 -7.81
CA GLU A 76 -26.45 -17.00 -6.97
C GLU A 76 -26.71 -18.51 -6.80
N PHE A 77 -27.72 -19.11 -7.47
CA PHE A 77 -27.77 -20.56 -7.58
C PHE A 77 -26.53 -21.11 -8.26
N VAL A 78 -25.99 -22.20 -7.75
CA VAL A 78 -24.85 -22.89 -8.38
C VAL A 78 -25.40 -23.97 -9.31
N ILE A 79 -25.05 -23.89 -10.57
CA ILE A 79 -25.55 -24.81 -11.59
C ILE A 79 -24.45 -25.43 -12.43
N ALA A 80 -24.71 -26.61 -12.95
CA ALA A 80 -23.96 -27.24 -14.03
C ALA A 80 -24.85 -27.39 -15.26
N VAL A 81 -24.38 -26.92 -16.42
CA VAL A 81 -25.12 -26.97 -17.67
C VAL A 81 -24.25 -27.57 -18.75
N THR A 82 -24.77 -28.61 -19.40
CA THR A 82 -24.16 -29.17 -20.61
C THR A 82 -24.99 -28.76 -21.82
N GLY A 83 -24.33 -28.35 -22.88
CA GLY A 83 -25.00 -27.90 -24.08
C GLY A 83 -24.03 -27.66 -25.22
N THR A 84 -24.57 -27.21 -26.35
CA THR A 84 -23.83 -26.89 -27.57
C THR A 84 -23.56 -25.39 -27.63
N VAL A 85 -22.32 -25.02 -27.95
CA VAL A 85 -21.93 -23.62 -28.20
C VAL A 85 -22.47 -23.17 -29.55
N GLU A 86 -23.20 -22.07 -29.56
CA GLU A 86 -23.77 -21.50 -30.79
C GLU A 86 -23.39 -20.02 -30.95
N LYS A 87 -23.54 -19.51 -32.17
CA LYS A 87 -23.50 -18.06 -32.41
C LYS A 87 -24.73 -17.45 -31.72
N ARG A 88 -24.54 -16.30 -31.11
CA ARG A 88 -25.64 -15.58 -30.45
C ARG A 88 -26.75 -15.26 -31.47
N GLY A 89 -27.97 -15.66 -31.14
CA GLY A 89 -29.15 -15.43 -32.00
C GLY A 89 -29.62 -13.97 -32.04
N GLY A 90 -29.21 -13.16 -31.08
CA GLY A 90 -29.52 -11.73 -30.98
C GLY A 90 -28.31 -10.82 -31.29
N ALA A 91 -28.42 -9.55 -30.91
CA ALA A 91 -27.31 -8.61 -31.02
C ALA A 91 -26.09 -9.05 -30.22
N VAL A 92 -24.89 -8.86 -30.75
CA VAL A 92 -23.63 -9.08 -30.01
C VAL A 92 -23.58 -8.17 -28.78
N ASN A 93 -23.23 -8.74 -27.65
CA ASN A 93 -22.99 -7.95 -26.43
C ASN A 93 -21.50 -7.64 -26.30
N GLU A 94 -21.11 -6.46 -26.71
CA GLU A 94 -19.70 -6.02 -26.71
C GLU A 94 -19.09 -5.89 -25.29
N ASN A 95 -19.92 -5.86 -24.24
CA ASN A 95 -19.47 -5.79 -22.85
C ASN A 95 -19.04 -7.17 -22.29
N LEU A 96 -19.20 -8.24 -23.03
CA LEU A 96 -18.82 -9.60 -22.62
C LEU A 96 -17.81 -10.19 -23.61
N ALA A 97 -16.76 -10.80 -23.10
CA ALA A 97 -15.79 -11.53 -23.93
C ALA A 97 -16.48 -12.64 -24.77
N THR A 98 -17.54 -13.25 -24.23
CA THR A 98 -18.35 -14.28 -24.89
C THR A 98 -19.58 -13.71 -25.61
N GLY A 99 -19.68 -12.39 -25.77
CA GLY A 99 -20.90 -11.72 -26.20
C GLY A 99 -21.41 -12.03 -27.62
N ALA A 100 -20.57 -12.66 -28.46
CA ALA A 100 -20.94 -13.11 -29.78
C ALA A 100 -21.42 -14.57 -29.85
N ILE A 101 -21.33 -15.31 -28.76
CA ILE A 101 -21.69 -16.72 -28.61
C ILE A 101 -22.61 -16.93 -27.41
N GLU A 102 -23.27 -18.09 -27.36
CA GLU A 102 -24.12 -18.51 -26.29
C GLU A 102 -24.13 -20.03 -26.18
N LEU A 103 -24.51 -20.60 -25.05
CA LEU A 103 -24.63 -22.02 -24.85
C LEU A 103 -26.10 -22.42 -24.91
N ARG A 104 -26.48 -23.20 -25.90
CA ARG A 104 -27.80 -23.84 -25.97
C ARG A 104 -27.80 -25.07 -25.06
N ALA A 105 -28.55 -24.98 -23.98
CA ALA A 105 -28.57 -25.97 -22.92
C ALA A 105 -29.34 -27.24 -23.33
N GLU A 106 -28.74 -28.40 -23.06
CA GLU A 106 -29.29 -29.72 -23.25
C GLU A 106 -29.59 -30.44 -21.92
N SER A 107 -28.85 -30.09 -20.88
CA SER A 107 -29.09 -30.60 -19.52
C SER A 107 -28.75 -29.58 -18.46
N LEU A 108 -29.46 -29.62 -17.34
CA LEU A 108 -29.29 -28.73 -16.19
C LEU A 108 -29.29 -29.54 -14.90
N ARG A 109 -28.29 -29.29 -14.03
CA ARG A 109 -28.32 -29.69 -12.63
C ARG A 109 -28.15 -28.47 -11.74
N ILE A 110 -28.98 -28.39 -10.69
CA ILE A 110 -28.85 -27.40 -9.61
C ILE A 110 -27.96 -28.02 -8.54
N LEU A 111 -26.75 -27.55 -8.43
CA LEU A 111 -25.75 -28.07 -7.47
C LEU A 111 -25.94 -27.47 -6.06
N ALA A 112 -26.40 -26.22 -5.98
CA ALA A 112 -26.81 -25.58 -4.75
C ALA A 112 -27.83 -24.48 -5.02
N GLU A 113 -28.83 -24.37 -4.16
CA GLU A 113 -29.71 -23.21 -4.12
C GLU A 113 -29.07 -22.09 -3.28
N SER A 114 -29.57 -20.89 -3.41
CA SER A 114 -29.09 -19.71 -2.66
C SER A 114 -30.27 -18.95 -2.09
N ASP A 115 -30.14 -18.48 -0.86
CA ASP A 115 -30.97 -17.41 -0.36
C ASP A 115 -30.68 -16.09 -1.12
N VAL A 116 -31.56 -15.10 -0.93
CA VAL A 116 -31.35 -13.78 -1.53
C VAL A 116 -30.11 -13.13 -0.89
N PRO A 117 -29.06 -12.79 -1.68
CA PRO A 117 -27.89 -12.13 -1.13
C PRO A 117 -28.23 -10.79 -0.45
N PRO A 118 -27.51 -10.40 0.61
CA PRO A 118 -27.77 -9.13 1.32
C PRO A 118 -27.43 -7.88 0.46
N PHE A 119 -26.73 -8.05 -0.65
CA PHE A 119 -26.44 -7.03 -1.65
C PHE A 119 -26.23 -7.64 -3.03
N PRO A 120 -26.41 -6.85 -4.11
CA PRO A 120 -26.12 -7.31 -5.47
C PRO A 120 -24.62 -7.57 -5.67
N ILE A 121 -24.29 -8.69 -6.35
CA ILE A 121 -22.91 -9.05 -6.71
C ILE A 121 -22.62 -8.45 -8.08
N GLU A 122 -22.20 -7.21 -8.08
CA GLU A 122 -21.92 -6.39 -9.26
C GLU A 122 -20.70 -5.48 -9.04
N GLU A 123 -20.09 -5.01 -10.14
CA GLU A 123 -18.98 -4.07 -10.07
C GLU A 123 -19.42 -2.72 -9.49
N ASN A 124 -18.46 -2.01 -8.88
CA ASN A 124 -18.67 -0.67 -8.33
C ASN A 124 -19.86 -0.60 -7.33
N SER A 125 -20.03 -1.63 -6.53
CA SER A 125 -21.11 -1.69 -5.52
C SER A 125 -21.08 -0.47 -4.60
N LYS A 126 -22.27 0.11 -4.35
CA LYS A 126 -22.49 1.20 -3.39
C LYS A 126 -22.83 0.70 -1.98
N THR A 127 -22.77 -0.59 -1.77
CA THR A 127 -23.03 -1.20 -0.45
C THR A 127 -21.96 -0.79 0.53
N LYS A 128 -22.36 -0.42 1.75
CA LYS A 128 -21.46 0.00 2.82
C LYS A 128 -20.44 -1.10 3.13
N ASP A 129 -19.21 -0.68 3.45
CA ASP A 129 -18.09 -1.59 3.75
C ASP A 129 -18.39 -2.58 4.87
N GLU A 130 -19.11 -2.17 5.91
CA GLU A 130 -19.49 -3.04 7.02
C GLU A 130 -20.28 -4.27 6.56
N ILE A 131 -21.27 -4.09 5.66
CA ILE A 131 -22.05 -5.19 5.11
C ILE A 131 -21.20 -6.06 4.19
N ARG A 132 -20.39 -5.43 3.32
CA ARG A 132 -19.48 -6.12 2.41
C ARG A 132 -18.46 -6.97 3.16
N LEU A 133 -17.87 -6.44 4.24
CA LEU A 133 -16.87 -7.14 5.04
C LEU A 133 -17.49 -8.24 5.91
N LYS A 134 -18.72 -8.06 6.40
CA LYS A 134 -19.46 -9.12 7.10
C LYS A 134 -19.76 -10.33 6.20
N TYR A 135 -20.13 -10.07 4.94
CA TYR A 135 -20.38 -11.11 3.93
C TYR A 135 -19.25 -11.16 2.90
N ARG A 136 -17.99 -11.09 3.35
CA ARG A 136 -16.83 -10.97 2.47
C ARG A 136 -16.72 -12.06 1.42
N TYR A 137 -17.15 -13.29 1.71
CA TYR A 137 -17.20 -14.39 0.75
C TYR A 137 -18.18 -14.14 -0.42
N LEU A 138 -19.21 -13.32 -0.24
CA LEU A 138 -20.08 -12.85 -1.33
C LEU A 138 -19.45 -11.66 -2.06
N ASP A 139 -18.89 -10.71 -1.33
CA ASP A 139 -18.19 -9.55 -1.89
C ASP A 139 -17.03 -9.97 -2.82
N LEU A 140 -16.29 -11.02 -2.45
CA LEU A 140 -15.23 -11.62 -3.26
C LEU A 140 -15.71 -12.28 -4.57
N ARG A 141 -17.03 -12.45 -4.78
CA ARG A 141 -17.58 -12.88 -6.08
C ARG A 141 -17.69 -11.74 -7.08
N ARG A 142 -17.55 -10.49 -6.65
CA ARG A 142 -17.60 -9.32 -7.53
C ARG A 142 -16.42 -9.34 -8.49
N PRO A 143 -16.65 -9.06 -9.80
CA PRO A 143 -15.58 -9.13 -10.81
C PRO A 143 -14.40 -8.18 -10.55
N ASP A 144 -14.66 -6.98 -10.02
CA ASP A 144 -13.64 -5.99 -9.67
C ASP A 144 -12.70 -6.50 -8.55
N LEU A 145 -13.24 -7.05 -7.46
CA LEU A 145 -12.43 -7.64 -6.40
C LEU A 145 -11.71 -8.92 -6.86
N GLN A 146 -12.36 -9.75 -7.68
CA GLN A 146 -11.71 -10.94 -8.24
C GLN A 146 -10.50 -10.55 -9.09
N ARG A 147 -10.61 -9.51 -9.94
CA ARG A 147 -9.48 -8.98 -10.72
C ARG A 147 -8.32 -8.55 -9.81
N ASN A 148 -8.62 -7.85 -8.72
CA ASN A 148 -7.59 -7.40 -7.78
C ASN A 148 -6.86 -8.57 -7.09
N ILE A 149 -7.58 -9.58 -6.64
CA ILE A 149 -6.98 -10.78 -6.02
C ILE A 149 -6.17 -11.60 -7.04
N MET A 150 -6.69 -11.73 -8.28
CA MET A 150 -5.94 -12.39 -9.36
C MET A 150 -4.69 -11.60 -9.75
N LEU A 151 -4.77 -10.26 -9.77
CA LEU A 151 -3.61 -9.39 -9.98
C LEU A 151 -2.54 -9.64 -8.92
N LYS A 152 -2.91 -9.66 -7.64
CA LYS A 152 -1.97 -9.97 -6.54
C LYS A 152 -1.31 -11.33 -6.72
N SER A 153 -2.08 -12.35 -7.11
CA SER A 153 -1.54 -13.68 -7.42
C SER A 153 -0.55 -13.66 -8.59
N LYS A 154 -0.86 -12.91 -9.66
CA LYS A 154 0.03 -12.76 -10.82
C LYS A 154 1.33 -12.05 -10.41
N VAL A 155 1.23 -10.95 -9.66
CA VAL A 155 2.40 -10.21 -9.14
C VAL A 155 3.31 -11.13 -8.33
N ALA A 156 2.76 -11.92 -7.39
CA ALA A 156 3.53 -12.85 -6.58
C ALA A 156 4.24 -13.93 -7.41
N GLN A 157 3.59 -14.46 -8.45
CA GLN A 157 4.19 -15.46 -9.35
C GLN A 157 5.34 -14.87 -10.17
N LEU A 158 5.15 -13.67 -10.73
CA LEU A 158 6.17 -12.97 -11.52
C LEU A 158 7.37 -12.55 -10.65
N THR A 159 7.10 -12.13 -9.42
CA THR A 159 8.16 -11.85 -8.41
C THR A 159 9.04 -13.08 -8.21
N ARG A 160 8.45 -14.24 -7.92
CA ARG A 160 9.21 -15.49 -7.75
C ARG A 160 10.02 -15.83 -8.99
N LYS A 161 9.41 -15.71 -10.18
CA LYS A 161 10.09 -15.99 -11.44
C LYS A 161 11.32 -15.11 -11.60
N PHE A 162 11.16 -13.79 -11.49
CA PHE A 162 12.25 -12.83 -11.67
C PHE A 162 13.40 -13.11 -10.69
N PHE A 163 13.13 -13.18 -9.40
CA PHE A 163 14.19 -13.35 -8.40
C PHE A 163 14.85 -14.72 -8.47
N THR A 164 14.13 -15.78 -8.85
CA THR A 164 14.74 -17.10 -9.12
C THR A 164 15.72 -17.02 -10.30
N GLU A 165 15.37 -16.33 -11.37
CA GLU A 165 16.24 -16.12 -12.53
C GLU A 165 17.47 -15.24 -12.19
N GLU A 166 17.36 -14.35 -11.21
CA GLU A 166 18.46 -13.55 -10.65
C GLU A 166 19.31 -14.32 -9.60
N GLY A 167 19.03 -15.58 -9.37
CA GLY A 167 19.78 -16.45 -8.46
C GLY A 167 19.43 -16.31 -6.97
N PHE A 168 18.27 -15.75 -6.65
CA PHE A 168 17.77 -15.71 -5.29
C PHE A 168 17.16 -17.05 -4.88
N LEU A 169 17.31 -17.39 -3.60
CA LEU A 169 16.67 -18.53 -2.97
C LEU A 169 15.49 -18.07 -2.13
N GLU A 170 14.31 -18.63 -2.38
CA GLU A 170 13.14 -18.40 -1.52
C GLU A 170 13.27 -19.26 -0.27
N ILE A 171 13.43 -18.63 0.90
CA ILE A 171 13.64 -19.29 2.18
C ILE A 171 12.61 -18.77 3.18
N GLU A 172 11.85 -19.69 3.78
CA GLU A 172 10.90 -19.37 4.83
C GLU A 172 11.60 -19.11 6.16
N THR A 173 11.10 -18.13 6.91
CA THR A 173 11.57 -17.79 8.26
C THR A 173 10.47 -18.05 9.28
N PRO A 174 10.80 -18.27 10.58
CA PRO A 174 9.82 -18.58 11.60
C PRO A 174 8.79 -17.46 11.81
N MET A 175 7.51 -17.85 11.98
CA MET A 175 6.45 -16.95 12.48
C MET A 175 6.46 -16.88 14.01
N LEU A 176 6.85 -17.92 14.70
CA LEU A 176 6.99 -17.98 16.16
C LEU A 176 8.44 -17.66 16.54
N GLY A 177 8.74 -16.37 16.65
CA GLY A 177 10.06 -15.87 16.96
C GLY A 177 10.18 -15.32 18.39
N LYS A 178 11.35 -14.75 18.69
CA LYS A 178 11.55 -13.96 19.90
C LYS A 178 10.93 -12.57 19.66
N SER A 179 10.29 -12.01 20.68
CA SER A 179 9.82 -10.62 20.63
C SER A 179 11.03 -9.68 20.55
N THR A 180 11.09 -8.91 19.48
CA THR A 180 12.15 -7.95 19.18
C THR A 180 11.52 -6.74 18.49
N PRO A 181 10.81 -5.86 19.22
CA PRO A 181 10.08 -4.74 18.65
C PRO A 181 10.99 -3.83 17.81
N GLU A 182 10.59 -3.52 16.58
CA GLU A 182 11.31 -2.69 15.61
C GLU A 182 10.51 -1.43 15.22
N GLY A 183 9.85 -0.79 16.20
CA GLY A 183 9.06 0.42 15.98
C GLY A 183 7.57 0.25 16.28
N ALA A 184 6.91 -0.82 15.83
CA ALA A 184 5.55 -1.16 16.24
C ALA A 184 5.56 -2.11 17.47
N ARG A 185 4.39 -2.36 18.06
CA ARG A 185 4.23 -3.41 19.07
C ARG A 185 4.13 -4.77 18.40
N ASP A 186 4.66 -5.81 19.06
CA ASP A 186 4.55 -7.20 18.60
C ASP A 186 3.23 -7.81 19.05
N TYR A 187 2.61 -8.62 18.17
CA TYR A 187 1.59 -9.58 18.59
C TYR A 187 2.26 -10.73 19.34
N LEU A 188 1.80 -11.02 20.56
CA LEU A 188 2.36 -12.05 21.43
C LEU A 188 1.50 -13.30 21.42
N VAL A 189 2.16 -14.47 21.32
CA VAL A 189 1.52 -15.78 21.39
C VAL A 189 2.07 -16.53 22.61
N PRO A 190 1.23 -16.85 23.60
CA PRO A 190 1.68 -17.54 24.82
C PRO A 190 2.14 -18.97 24.54
N SER A 191 3.18 -19.44 25.23
CA SER A 191 3.70 -20.80 25.13
C SER A 191 3.09 -21.69 26.21
N ARG A 192 2.36 -22.73 25.82
CA ARG A 192 1.85 -23.75 26.76
C ARG A 192 2.97 -24.59 27.40
N ILE A 193 4.08 -24.80 26.68
CA ILE A 193 5.19 -25.65 27.13
C ILE A 193 6.15 -24.89 28.07
N HIS A 194 6.22 -23.57 27.90
CA HIS A 194 7.06 -22.68 28.70
C HIS A 194 6.18 -21.62 29.40
N PRO A 195 5.60 -21.94 30.55
CA PRO A 195 4.70 -21.03 31.26
C PRO A 195 5.35 -19.66 31.52
N GLY A 196 4.60 -18.58 31.29
CA GLY A 196 5.09 -17.20 31.41
C GLY A 196 5.98 -16.72 30.27
N SER A 197 6.22 -17.54 29.25
CA SER A 197 6.98 -17.16 28.06
C SER A 197 6.06 -17.02 26.85
N PHE A 198 6.42 -16.07 25.95
CA PHE A 198 5.65 -15.75 24.75
C PHE A 198 6.54 -15.78 23.52
N TYR A 199 5.96 -16.17 22.41
CA TYR A 199 6.51 -15.89 21.08
C TYR A 199 6.03 -14.54 20.61
N GLY A 200 6.87 -13.80 19.88
CA GLY A 200 6.48 -12.63 19.10
C GLY A 200 6.20 -13.01 17.64
N LEU A 201 5.10 -12.54 17.06
CA LEU A 201 4.91 -12.64 15.62
C LEU A 201 5.78 -11.59 14.92
N PRO A 202 6.47 -11.93 13.80
CA PRO A 202 7.47 -11.06 13.20
C PRO A 202 6.85 -9.81 12.56
N GLN A 203 7.43 -8.64 12.85
CA GLN A 203 7.12 -7.40 12.14
C GLN A 203 7.71 -7.40 10.72
N SER A 204 8.84 -8.07 10.57
CA SER A 204 9.52 -8.39 9.32
C SER A 204 10.51 -9.54 9.57
N PRO A 205 11.02 -10.22 8.54
CA PRO A 205 12.07 -11.24 8.71
C PRO A 205 13.47 -10.65 8.87
N GLN A 206 13.62 -9.39 9.30
CA GLN A 206 14.89 -8.64 9.32
C GLN A 206 16.06 -9.38 9.98
N LEU A 207 15.86 -9.92 11.17
CA LEU A 207 16.94 -10.59 11.89
C LEU A 207 17.31 -11.93 11.27
N TYR A 208 16.31 -12.67 10.77
CA TYR A 208 16.54 -13.97 10.14
C TYR A 208 17.22 -13.84 8.77
N LYS A 209 16.85 -12.85 7.96
CA LYS A 209 17.51 -12.67 6.66
C LYS A 209 18.97 -12.27 6.81
N GLN A 210 19.34 -11.47 7.83
CA GLN A 210 20.73 -11.18 8.16
C GLN A 210 21.48 -12.46 8.60
N LEU A 211 20.86 -13.34 9.40
CA LEU A 211 21.43 -14.64 9.76
C LEU A 211 21.62 -15.55 8.54
N LEU A 212 20.74 -15.47 7.52
CA LEU A 212 20.91 -16.20 6.26
C LEU A 212 22.14 -15.69 5.48
N MET A 213 22.43 -14.38 5.53
CA MET A 213 23.67 -13.83 4.96
C MET A 213 24.90 -14.36 5.70
N CYS A 214 24.87 -14.37 7.04
CA CYS A 214 25.91 -15.01 7.86
C CYS A 214 26.08 -16.51 7.55
N SER A 215 25.02 -17.17 7.08
CA SER A 215 25.00 -18.57 6.72
C SER A 215 25.47 -18.85 5.28
N GLY A 216 25.81 -17.82 4.49
CA GLY A 216 26.37 -17.94 3.16
C GLY A 216 25.34 -18.21 2.04
N TYR A 217 24.09 -17.81 2.22
CA TYR A 217 23.05 -17.97 1.18
C TYR A 217 23.06 -16.89 0.09
N ASP A 218 23.92 -15.89 0.20
CA ASP A 218 24.19 -14.80 -0.74
C ASP A 218 22.99 -13.96 -1.19
N ARG A 219 21.92 -14.59 -1.67
CA ARG A 219 20.72 -13.91 -2.18
C ARG A 219 19.46 -14.62 -1.67
N TYR A 220 18.75 -13.94 -0.80
CA TYR A 220 17.50 -14.40 -0.17
C TYR A 220 16.31 -13.60 -0.68
N ILE A 221 15.19 -14.28 -0.88
CA ILE A 221 13.87 -13.71 -1.13
C ILE A 221 12.83 -14.46 -0.31
N GLN A 222 11.78 -13.75 0.14
CA GLN A 222 10.58 -14.36 0.71
C GLN A 222 9.36 -13.49 0.44
N ILE A 223 8.25 -14.10 0.06
CA ILE A 223 6.95 -13.45 0.15
C ILE A 223 6.44 -13.66 1.58
N ALA A 224 6.85 -12.75 2.46
CA ALA A 224 6.75 -12.89 3.91
C ALA A 224 5.44 -12.35 4.46
N ARG A 225 4.84 -13.07 5.41
CA ARG A 225 3.75 -12.57 6.23
C ARG A 225 4.31 -11.79 7.41
N CYS A 226 3.83 -10.55 7.60
CA CYS A 226 4.28 -9.62 8.64
C CYS A 226 3.11 -9.17 9.50
N PHE A 227 3.39 -8.84 10.77
CA PHE A 227 2.40 -8.50 11.78
C PHE A 227 2.85 -7.25 12.53
N ARG A 228 1.98 -6.25 12.67
CA ARG A 228 2.26 -5.03 13.44
C ARG A 228 1.01 -4.59 14.19
N ASP A 229 1.12 -4.45 15.50
CA ASP A 229 0.05 -3.92 16.34
C ASP A 229 0.20 -2.40 16.41
N GLU A 230 -0.44 -1.72 15.47
CA GLU A 230 -0.44 -0.27 15.32
C GLU A 230 -1.79 0.25 14.83
N ASP A 231 -2.00 1.55 14.91
CA ASP A 231 -3.23 2.19 14.44
C ASP A 231 -3.43 1.99 12.94
N LEU A 232 -4.63 1.51 12.57
CA LEU A 232 -4.94 1.19 11.19
C LEU A 232 -5.38 2.42 10.38
N ARG A 233 -4.88 2.48 9.15
CA ARG A 233 -5.21 3.49 8.13
C ARG A 233 -5.69 2.80 6.86
N ALA A 234 -6.03 3.58 5.83
CA ALA A 234 -6.48 3.03 4.54
C ALA A 234 -5.43 2.12 3.86
N ASP A 235 -4.16 2.37 4.13
CA ASP A 235 -2.99 1.67 3.58
C ASP A 235 -2.25 0.79 4.61
N ARG A 236 -2.87 0.52 5.79
CA ARG A 236 -2.30 -0.31 6.87
C ARG A 236 -3.26 -1.38 7.32
N GLN A 237 -2.71 -2.57 7.59
CA GLN A 237 -3.40 -3.72 8.17
C GLN A 237 -2.52 -4.33 9.27
N PRO A 238 -3.10 -4.95 10.32
CA PRO A 238 -2.31 -5.55 11.40
C PRO A 238 -1.50 -6.75 10.93
N GLU A 239 -1.91 -7.36 9.83
CA GLU A 239 -1.22 -8.42 9.12
C GLU A 239 -1.19 -8.11 7.63
N PHE A 240 -0.01 -8.16 7.02
CA PHE A 240 0.23 -7.78 5.62
C PHE A 240 1.33 -8.65 5.01
N THR A 241 1.57 -8.47 3.72
CA THR A 241 2.56 -9.28 3.00
C THR A 241 3.66 -8.39 2.44
N GLN A 242 4.92 -8.79 2.63
CA GLN A 242 6.08 -8.16 2.01
C GLN A 242 6.71 -9.07 0.96
N ILE A 243 7.30 -8.46 -0.08
CA ILE A 243 8.35 -9.07 -0.89
C ILE A 243 9.64 -8.64 -0.20
N ASP A 244 10.25 -9.54 0.56
CA ASP A 244 11.43 -9.26 1.37
C ASP A 244 12.68 -9.91 0.76
N MET A 245 13.78 -9.17 0.70
CA MET A 245 15.02 -9.64 0.11
C MET A 245 16.26 -9.17 0.86
N GLU A 246 17.34 -9.95 0.74
CA GLU A 246 18.67 -9.60 1.26
C GLU A 246 19.75 -10.18 0.34
N LEU A 247 20.84 -9.44 0.16
CA LEU A 247 21.99 -9.77 -0.69
C LEU A 247 23.29 -9.58 0.08
N SER A 248 24.25 -10.49 -0.13
CA SER A 248 25.62 -10.38 0.38
C SER A 248 26.55 -9.74 -0.65
N PHE A 249 27.63 -9.12 -0.17
CA PHE A 249 28.71 -8.52 -0.97
C PHE A 249 28.24 -7.42 -1.91
N VAL A 250 27.34 -6.57 -1.42
CA VAL A 250 26.69 -5.47 -2.16
C VAL A 250 26.71 -4.17 -1.39
N ASP A 251 26.57 -3.06 -2.11
CA ASP A 251 26.29 -1.73 -1.57
C ASP A 251 24.98 -1.18 -2.16
N VAL A 252 24.64 0.07 -1.90
CA VAL A 252 23.39 0.76 -2.28
C VAL A 252 23.06 0.57 -3.77
N ASP A 253 24.03 0.80 -4.65
CA ASP A 253 23.82 0.78 -6.10
C ASP A 253 23.45 -0.62 -6.63
N ASP A 254 24.03 -1.67 -6.05
CA ASP A 254 23.74 -3.05 -6.44
C ASP A 254 22.29 -3.43 -6.12
N VAL A 255 21.79 -2.99 -4.96
CA VAL A 255 20.40 -3.25 -4.56
C VAL A 255 19.44 -2.44 -5.43
N ILE A 256 19.76 -1.18 -5.71
CA ILE A 256 18.93 -0.33 -6.57
C ILE A 256 18.85 -0.92 -7.99
N ASP A 257 19.98 -1.36 -8.58
CA ASP A 257 19.99 -1.92 -9.94
C ASP A 257 19.07 -3.14 -10.08
N VAL A 258 19.19 -4.12 -9.20
CA VAL A 258 18.32 -5.32 -9.28
C VAL A 258 16.84 -4.96 -9.10
N ASN A 259 16.53 -3.99 -8.25
CA ASN A 259 15.16 -3.56 -8.00
C ASN A 259 14.59 -2.71 -9.14
N GLU A 260 15.39 -1.88 -9.80
CA GLU A 260 14.98 -1.18 -11.02
C GLU A 260 14.61 -2.16 -12.15
N ARG A 261 15.43 -3.20 -12.36
CA ARG A 261 15.14 -4.26 -13.33
C ARG A 261 13.89 -5.05 -12.95
N PHE A 262 13.69 -5.35 -11.65
CA PHE A 262 12.48 -6.00 -11.16
C PHE A 262 11.23 -5.16 -11.43
N LEU A 263 11.23 -3.87 -11.10
CA LEU A 263 10.09 -2.98 -11.32
C LEU A 263 9.78 -2.85 -12.82
N ALA A 264 10.79 -2.66 -13.67
CA ALA A 264 10.61 -2.59 -15.11
C ALA A 264 10.00 -3.88 -15.66
N TYR A 265 10.51 -5.05 -15.24
CA TYR A 265 9.95 -6.34 -15.60
C TYR A 265 8.50 -6.50 -15.15
N LEU A 266 8.23 -6.22 -13.87
CA LEU A 266 6.93 -6.43 -13.27
C LEU A 266 5.84 -5.55 -13.91
N PHE A 267 6.12 -4.25 -14.10
CA PHE A 267 5.17 -3.31 -14.70
C PHE A 267 4.90 -3.62 -16.17
N LYS A 268 5.92 -4.08 -16.90
CA LYS A 268 5.77 -4.53 -18.28
C LYS A 268 4.87 -5.76 -18.38
N GLU A 269 5.14 -6.80 -17.58
CA GLU A 269 4.42 -8.09 -17.64
C GLU A 269 2.97 -8.00 -17.10
N VAL A 270 2.71 -7.07 -16.18
CA VAL A 270 1.40 -6.96 -15.54
C VAL A 270 0.51 -5.93 -16.21
N LEU A 271 1.04 -4.76 -16.54
CA LEU A 271 0.29 -3.58 -16.98
C LEU A 271 0.62 -3.13 -18.40
N ASP A 272 1.61 -3.75 -19.06
CA ASP A 272 2.21 -3.30 -20.33
C ASP A 272 2.74 -1.85 -20.25
N VAL A 273 3.29 -1.47 -19.10
CA VAL A 273 3.89 -0.15 -18.84
C VAL A 273 5.40 -0.26 -18.90
N ASP A 274 6.03 0.59 -19.71
CA ASP A 274 7.48 0.70 -19.79
C ASP A 274 8.00 1.68 -18.72
N VAL A 275 8.68 1.17 -17.69
CA VAL A 275 9.34 1.98 -16.66
C VAL A 275 10.68 2.48 -17.22
N LYS A 276 10.84 3.82 -17.22
CA LYS A 276 12.09 4.44 -17.69
C LYS A 276 13.22 4.21 -16.67
N LEU A 277 14.32 3.62 -17.13
CA LEU A 277 15.53 3.40 -16.32
C LEU A 277 16.67 4.30 -16.80
N PRO A 278 17.61 4.72 -15.91
CA PRO A 278 17.50 4.56 -14.47
C PRO A 278 16.38 5.41 -13.87
N ILE A 279 15.81 4.97 -12.75
CA ILE A 279 14.85 5.75 -11.97
C ILE A 279 15.56 6.95 -11.33
N GLN A 280 14.90 8.11 -11.33
CA GLN A 280 15.42 9.30 -10.69
C GLN A 280 15.75 9.05 -9.21
N ARG A 281 16.92 9.55 -8.74
CA ARG A 281 17.32 9.53 -7.33
C ARG A 281 17.38 10.94 -6.81
N ILE A 282 16.91 11.16 -5.59
CA ILE A 282 17.03 12.38 -4.81
C ILE A 282 17.43 12.02 -3.38
N THR A 283 18.12 12.90 -2.70
CA THR A 283 18.41 12.71 -1.28
C THR A 283 17.16 12.99 -0.44
N TRP A 284 17.10 12.47 0.79
CA TRP A 284 16.04 12.79 1.74
C TRP A 284 15.92 14.31 1.96
N GLN A 285 17.05 15.00 2.12
CA GLN A 285 17.03 16.45 2.31
C GLN A 285 16.44 17.17 1.08
N GLU A 286 16.82 16.74 -0.13
CA GLU A 286 16.25 17.29 -1.37
C GLU A 286 14.75 17.01 -1.48
N ALA A 287 14.30 15.81 -1.08
CA ALA A 287 12.88 15.46 -1.06
C ALA A 287 12.09 16.36 -0.11
N MET A 288 12.61 16.59 1.09
CA MET A 288 12.00 17.48 2.09
C MET A 288 12.00 18.93 1.62
N ASP A 289 13.11 19.43 1.09
CA ASP A 289 13.24 20.82 0.65
C ASP A 289 12.33 21.17 -0.52
N ARG A 290 12.17 20.25 -1.49
CA ARG A 290 11.39 20.47 -2.71
C ARG A 290 9.92 20.07 -2.58
N PHE A 291 9.62 19.06 -1.77
CA PHE A 291 8.28 18.47 -1.77
C PHE A 291 7.63 18.42 -0.37
N GLY A 292 8.39 18.71 0.68
CA GLY A 292 7.90 18.62 2.06
C GLY A 292 7.54 17.21 2.50
N SER A 293 8.13 16.18 1.86
CA SER A 293 7.82 14.78 2.13
C SER A 293 8.95 13.87 1.65
N ASP A 294 9.26 12.84 2.43
CA ASP A 294 10.17 11.74 2.07
C ASP A 294 9.58 10.77 1.03
N LYS A 295 8.31 10.93 0.67
CA LYS A 295 7.59 10.15 -0.35
C LYS A 295 6.84 11.06 -1.33
N PRO A 296 7.57 11.84 -2.14
CA PRO A 296 6.98 12.84 -3.02
C PRO A 296 6.16 12.22 -4.15
N ASP A 297 5.03 12.84 -4.47
CA ASP A 297 4.32 12.55 -5.71
C ASP A 297 4.94 13.37 -6.84
N MET A 298 5.55 12.68 -7.80
CA MET A 298 6.31 13.27 -8.91
C MET A 298 5.47 13.48 -10.18
N ARG A 299 4.15 13.23 -10.13
CA ARG A 299 3.26 13.41 -11.29
C ARG A 299 2.97 14.87 -11.65
N PHE A 300 3.25 15.77 -10.73
CA PHE A 300 3.00 17.22 -10.92
C PHE A 300 4.12 18.03 -10.27
N GLY A 301 4.26 19.27 -10.69
CA GLY A 301 5.19 20.25 -10.11
C GLY A 301 4.76 20.77 -8.74
N MET A 302 4.63 22.07 -8.57
CA MET A 302 4.26 22.76 -7.32
C MET A 302 5.27 22.48 -6.20
N GLU A 303 6.57 22.63 -6.52
CA GLU A 303 7.64 22.45 -5.55
C GLU A 303 7.60 23.55 -4.47
N LEU A 304 8.20 23.27 -3.32
CA LEU A 304 8.37 24.24 -2.25
C LEU A 304 9.50 25.21 -2.61
N HIS A 305 9.25 26.52 -2.40
CA HIS A 305 10.25 27.57 -2.54
C HIS A 305 10.63 28.07 -1.15
N ASP A 306 11.95 28.05 -0.83
CA ASP A 306 12.46 28.68 0.38
C ASP A 306 12.59 30.21 0.14
N VAL A 307 11.80 30.96 0.87
CA VAL A 307 11.77 32.43 0.78
C VAL A 307 12.30 33.10 2.05
N SER A 308 12.95 32.33 2.93
CA SER A 308 13.42 32.78 4.24
C SER A 308 14.32 34.01 4.13
N GLU A 309 15.26 34.05 3.18
CA GLU A 309 16.14 35.20 2.97
C GLU A 309 15.39 36.42 2.41
N VAL A 310 14.42 36.17 1.54
CA VAL A 310 13.64 37.25 0.89
C VAL A 310 12.78 38.01 1.90
N VAL A 311 12.27 37.31 2.93
CA VAL A 311 11.36 37.88 3.93
C VAL A 311 12.03 38.19 5.27
N ARG A 312 13.37 38.07 5.34
CA ARG A 312 14.13 38.22 6.59
C ARG A 312 13.88 39.55 7.30
N ASP A 313 13.86 40.64 6.53
CA ASP A 313 13.78 42.00 7.05
C ASP A 313 12.36 42.58 7.05
N CYS A 314 11.34 41.83 6.58
CA CYS A 314 9.95 42.30 6.54
C CYS A 314 9.37 42.50 7.95
N ASP A 315 8.36 43.37 8.07
CA ASP A 315 7.70 43.68 9.34
C ASP A 315 6.59 42.65 9.74
N PHE A 316 6.43 41.57 8.99
CA PHE A 316 5.44 40.55 9.32
C PHE A 316 5.97 39.64 10.45
N VAL A 317 5.48 39.88 11.66
CA VAL A 317 5.92 39.24 12.90
C VAL A 317 5.93 37.70 12.82
N VAL A 318 5.00 37.08 12.07
CA VAL A 318 4.93 35.62 11.93
C VAL A 318 6.18 35.08 11.21
N PHE A 319 6.60 35.72 10.12
CA PHE A 319 7.79 35.32 9.38
C PHE A 319 9.06 35.56 10.20
N LYS A 320 9.15 36.75 10.78
CA LYS A 320 10.30 37.15 11.60
C LYS A 320 10.51 36.20 12.78
N SER A 321 9.44 35.92 13.53
CA SER A 321 9.49 35.00 14.68
C SER A 321 9.89 33.58 14.27
N ALA A 322 9.42 33.06 13.14
CA ALA A 322 9.82 31.75 12.67
C ALA A 322 11.33 31.68 12.40
N LEU A 323 11.88 32.70 11.71
CA LEU A 323 13.30 32.76 11.38
C LEU A 323 14.19 32.98 12.63
N GLU A 324 13.77 33.85 13.57
CA GLU A 324 14.48 34.08 14.83
C GLU A 324 14.55 32.81 15.70
N ASN A 325 13.58 31.91 15.60
CA ASN A 325 13.56 30.63 16.30
C ASN A 325 14.20 29.47 15.51
N GLY A 326 14.97 29.75 14.45
CA GLY A 326 15.71 28.75 13.67
C GLY A 326 14.82 27.91 12.74
N GLY A 327 13.60 28.37 12.46
CA GLY A 327 12.73 27.79 11.46
C GLY A 327 12.94 28.38 10.06
N SER A 328 11.99 28.15 9.15
CA SER A 328 11.99 28.69 7.79
C SER A 328 10.65 29.26 7.38
N VAL A 329 10.68 30.04 6.31
CA VAL A 329 9.49 30.47 5.58
C VAL A 329 9.58 29.89 4.18
N ARG A 330 8.64 29.03 3.86
CA ARG A 330 8.56 28.40 2.53
C ARG A 330 7.15 28.59 1.95
N GLY A 331 7.05 28.48 0.64
CA GLY A 331 5.76 28.59 -0.05
C GLY A 331 5.63 27.62 -1.20
N ILE A 332 4.39 27.47 -1.66
CA ILE A 332 4.03 26.76 -2.90
C ILE A 332 3.23 27.70 -3.81
N ASN A 333 3.41 27.53 -5.12
CA ASN A 333 2.67 28.25 -6.13
C ASN A 333 1.59 27.34 -6.74
N ALA A 334 0.32 27.62 -6.44
CA ALA A 334 -0.83 26.98 -7.07
C ALA A 334 -1.19 27.76 -8.35
N GLU A 335 -0.57 27.39 -9.46
CA GLU A 335 -0.76 28.05 -10.76
C GLU A 335 -2.24 28.07 -11.18
N GLY A 336 -2.71 29.22 -11.65
CA GLY A 336 -4.09 29.40 -12.11
C GLY A 336 -5.16 29.44 -11.01
N GLN A 337 -4.78 29.43 -9.71
CA GLN A 337 -5.72 29.45 -8.58
C GLN A 337 -5.92 30.84 -7.94
N GLY A 338 -5.39 31.91 -8.54
CA GLY A 338 -5.51 33.30 -8.04
C GLY A 338 -6.93 33.81 -7.88
N GLY A 339 -7.89 33.24 -8.64
CA GLY A 339 -9.32 33.50 -8.52
C GLY A 339 -10.04 32.69 -7.42
N MET A 340 -9.31 31.91 -6.59
CA MET A 340 -9.92 31.04 -5.56
C MET A 340 -10.77 31.88 -4.57
N PRO A 341 -12.05 31.50 -4.34
CA PRO A 341 -12.89 32.19 -3.37
C PRO A 341 -12.35 32.12 -1.95
N ARG A 342 -12.49 33.24 -1.19
CA ARG A 342 -12.02 33.33 0.21
C ARG A 342 -12.41 32.12 1.06
N LYS A 343 -13.67 31.66 0.94
CA LYS A 343 -14.14 30.47 1.70
C LYS A 343 -13.36 29.20 1.41
N LYS A 344 -12.83 29.03 0.17
CA LYS A 344 -11.96 27.89 -0.16
C LYS A 344 -10.57 28.06 0.43
N ILE A 345 -10.01 29.27 0.40
CA ILE A 345 -8.73 29.59 1.06
C ILE A 345 -8.83 29.34 2.57
N ASP A 346 -9.93 29.78 3.21
CA ASP A 346 -10.15 29.53 4.64
C ASP A 346 -10.20 28.02 4.97
N LYS A 347 -10.73 27.18 4.06
CA LYS A 347 -10.64 25.71 4.22
C LYS A 347 -9.21 25.17 4.12
N LEU A 348 -8.37 25.74 3.25
CA LEU A 348 -6.95 25.38 3.17
C LEU A 348 -6.22 25.77 4.46
N VAL A 349 -6.57 26.91 5.07
CA VAL A 349 -6.04 27.31 6.39
C VAL A 349 -6.40 26.28 7.47
N GLU A 350 -7.66 25.86 7.53
CA GLU A 350 -8.09 24.82 8.50
C GLU A 350 -7.43 23.46 8.21
N PHE A 351 -7.25 23.10 6.95
CA PHE A 351 -6.50 21.91 6.57
C PHE A 351 -5.05 21.97 7.05
N ALA A 352 -4.37 23.10 6.83
CA ALA A 352 -3.00 23.34 7.29
C ALA A 352 -2.86 23.23 8.81
N LYS A 353 -3.85 23.73 9.58
CA LYS A 353 -3.86 23.57 11.05
C LYS A 353 -3.90 22.12 11.50
N GLY A 354 -4.55 21.23 10.74
CA GLY A 354 -4.54 19.80 10.99
C GLY A 354 -3.15 19.15 10.91
N TYR A 355 -2.19 19.84 10.29
CA TYR A 355 -0.78 19.45 10.18
C TYR A 355 0.16 20.27 11.08
N GLY A 356 -0.40 21.02 12.04
CA GLY A 356 0.36 21.75 13.05
C GLY A 356 0.63 23.23 12.72
N ALA A 357 0.16 23.76 11.59
CA ALA A 357 0.29 25.19 11.29
C ALA A 357 -0.53 26.04 12.26
N LYS A 358 0.04 27.17 12.71
CA LYS A 358 -0.71 28.19 13.45
C LYS A 358 -1.60 29.04 12.53
N GLY A 359 -1.28 29.08 11.24
CA GLY A 359 -1.99 29.80 10.20
C GLY A 359 -1.33 29.56 8.84
N LEU A 360 -1.93 30.09 7.80
CA LEU A 360 -1.43 30.03 6.42
C LEU A 360 -1.48 31.43 5.82
N ALA A 361 -0.33 31.96 5.43
CA ALA A 361 -0.26 33.23 4.73
C ALA A 361 -0.46 33.00 3.22
N TYR A 362 -1.02 33.99 2.50
CA TYR A 362 -1.25 33.84 1.07
C TYR A 362 -1.19 35.17 0.31
N ILE A 363 -0.86 35.05 -0.99
CA ILE A 363 -1.00 36.11 -1.99
C ILE A 363 -1.82 35.51 -3.16
N ALA A 364 -2.97 36.08 -3.44
CA ALA A 364 -3.74 35.77 -4.64
C ALA A 364 -3.50 36.83 -5.69
N ILE A 365 -3.03 36.47 -6.87
CA ILE A 365 -2.74 37.36 -7.99
C ILE A 365 -3.86 37.19 -8.99
N ALA A 366 -4.64 38.24 -9.19
CA ALA A 366 -5.71 38.22 -10.19
C ALA A 366 -5.14 38.26 -11.62
N GLU A 367 -5.97 37.96 -12.62
CA GLU A 367 -5.59 37.97 -14.04
C GLU A 367 -5.07 39.34 -14.52
N ASP A 368 -5.54 40.44 -13.91
CA ASP A 368 -5.10 41.79 -14.19
C ASP A 368 -3.83 42.20 -13.43
N GLY A 369 -3.23 41.25 -12.68
CA GLY A 369 -2.03 41.46 -11.85
C GLY A 369 -2.32 42.06 -10.47
N THR A 370 -3.58 42.37 -10.13
CA THR A 370 -3.95 42.86 -8.80
C THR A 370 -3.68 41.79 -7.73
N ARG A 371 -3.01 42.17 -6.65
CA ARG A 371 -2.62 41.27 -5.54
C ARG A 371 -3.52 41.44 -4.34
N LYS A 372 -4.04 40.34 -3.81
CA LYS A 372 -4.73 40.24 -2.51
C LYS A 372 -3.93 39.39 -1.58
N SER A 373 -3.49 39.92 -0.45
CA SER A 373 -2.66 39.20 0.52
C SER A 373 -3.21 39.33 1.92
N SER A 374 -3.00 38.31 2.75
CA SER A 374 -3.32 38.33 4.18
C SER A 374 -2.37 39.17 5.01
N PHE A 375 -1.21 39.55 4.47
CA PHE A 375 -0.12 40.24 5.19
C PHE A 375 0.47 41.45 4.43
N ALA A 376 -0.11 41.89 3.32
CA ALA A 376 0.42 42.98 2.47
C ALA A 376 0.76 44.25 3.27
N LYS A 377 0.00 44.58 4.29
CA LYS A 377 0.21 45.77 5.11
C LYS A 377 1.50 45.78 5.94
N PHE A 378 2.21 44.67 5.98
CA PHE A 378 3.45 44.47 6.72
C PHE A 378 4.67 44.34 5.81
N MET A 379 4.53 44.62 4.51
CA MET A 379 5.59 44.55 3.51
C MET A 379 5.54 45.79 2.62
N THR A 380 6.70 46.22 2.16
CA THR A 380 6.80 47.21 1.10
C THR A 380 6.45 46.62 -0.25
N ASP A 381 6.23 47.46 -1.26
CA ASP A 381 5.95 46.99 -2.63
C ASP A 381 7.17 46.24 -3.21
N GLU A 382 8.36 46.69 -2.90
CA GLU A 382 9.66 46.05 -3.33
C GLU A 382 9.80 44.66 -2.70
N GLU A 383 9.52 44.50 -1.40
CA GLU A 383 9.56 43.20 -0.71
C GLU A 383 8.51 42.27 -1.28
N MET A 384 7.30 42.79 -1.56
CA MET A 384 6.22 42.01 -2.16
C MET A 384 6.57 41.56 -3.58
N ASP A 385 7.20 42.42 -4.39
CA ASP A 385 7.68 42.08 -5.73
C ASP A 385 8.79 41.01 -5.68
N ALA A 386 9.73 41.15 -4.75
CA ALA A 386 10.80 40.17 -4.55
C ALA A 386 10.22 38.80 -4.13
N LEU A 387 9.23 38.80 -3.22
CA LEU A 387 8.58 37.57 -2.75
C LEU A 387 7.80 36.88 -3.88
N VAL A 388 7.02 37.62 -4.66
CA VAL A 388 6.30 37.07 -5.81
C VAL A 388 7.27 36.54 -6.87
N GLY A 389 8.39 37.26 -7.10
CA GLY A 389 9.45 36.82 -8.00
C GLY A 389 10.12 35.51 -7.55
N ALA A 390 10.45 35.39 -6.25
CA ALA A 390 11.04 34.17 -5.67
C ALA A 390 10.09 32.95 -5.73
N MET A 391 8.79 33.20 -5.74
CA MET A 391 7.75 32.19 -5.92
C MET A 391 7.40 31.90 -7.38
N GLU A 392 8.06 32.52 -8.34
CA GLU A 392 7.75 32.46 -9.78
C GLU A 392 6.26 32.80 -10.09
N GLY A 393 5.65 33.64 -9.23
CA GLY A 393 4.24 33.97 -9.29
C GLY A 393 3.88 34.84 -10.49
N LYS A 394 2.78 34.47 -11.17
CA LYS A 394 2.25 35.13 -12.36
C LYS A 394 0.79 35.57 -12.12
N PRO A 395 0.27 36.50 -12.96
CA PRO A 395 -1.18 36.77 -12.96
C PRO A 395 -2.00 35.48 -13.08
N GLY A 396 -2.99 35.31 -12.22
CA GLY A 396 -3.79 34.12 -12.12
C GLY A 396 -3.36 33.11 -11.04
N ASP A 397 -2.24 33.31 -10.34
CA ASP A 397 -1.68 32.36 -9.39
C ASP A 397 -2.10 32.63 -7.93
N LEU A 398 -2.11 31.56 -7.13
CA LEU A 398 -2.26 31.62 -5.67
C LEU A 398 -0.99 31.12 -4.99
N LEU A 399 -0.31 32.00 -4.28
CA LEU A 399 0.87 31.69 -3.49
C LEU A 399 0.49 31.45 -2.04
N LEU A 400 0.92 30.33 -1.47
CA LEU A 400 0.63 29.92 -0.09
C LEU A 400 1.93 29.76 0.68
N PHE A 401 1.98 30.26 1.93
CA PHE A 401 3.21 30.28 2.74
C PHE A 401 2.95 29.68 4.12
N ALA A 402 3.90 28.87 4.57
CA ALA A 402 4.01 28.40 5.95
C ALA A 402 5.30 28.92 6.59
N ALA A 403 5.24 29.25 7.87
CA ALA A 403 6.36 29.78 8.66
C ALA A 403 6.32 29.18 10.06
N ASP A 404 7.26 28.33 10.39
CA ASP A 404 7.44 27.69 11.69
C ASP A 404 8.78 26.90 11.72
N LYS A 405 8.98 25.98 12.67
CA LYS A 405 10.05 24.97 12.63
C LYS A 405 9.98 24.19 11.30
N ASN A 406 11.13 23.82 10.73
CA ASN A 406 11.21 23.16 9.42
C ASN A 406 10.26 21.95 9.29
N LYS A 407 10.19 21.10 10.32
CA LYS A 407 9.29 19.94 10.33
C LYS A 407 7.83 20.34 10.06
N VAL A 408 7.33 21.35 10.77
CA VAL A 408 5.95 21.83 10.60
C VAL A 408 5.75 22.41 9.20
N VAL A 409 6.72 23.20 8.70
CA VAL A 409 6.67 23.79 7.36
C VAL A 409 6.59 22.71 6.28
N TYR A 410 7.41 21.67 6.38
CA TYR A 410 7.40 20.54 5.45
C TYR A 410 6.08 19.77 5.51
N ASP A 411 5.63 19.38 6.70
CA ASP A 411 4.39 18.61 6.90
C ASP A 411 3.18 19.37 6.33
N VAL A 412 3.10 20.67 6.59
CA VAL A 412 2.02 21.54 6.12
C VAL A 412 2.04 21.70 4.59
N LEU A 413 3.18 22.12 4.02
CA LEU A 413 3.25 22.40 2.59
C LEU A 413 3.23 21.13 1.75
N GLY A 414 3.84 20.05 2.22
CA GLY A 414 3.80 18.75 1.55
C GLY A 414 2.36 18.21 1.47
N ALA A 415 1.58 18.33 2.56
CA ALA A 415 0.18 17.93 2.57
C ALA A 415 -0.68 18.85 1.68
N LEU A 416 -0.49 20.18 1.76
CA LEU A 416 -1.20 21.17 0.95
C LEU A 416 -0.95 20.96 -0.54
N ARG A 417 0.31 20.66 -0.93
CA ARG A 417 0.70 20.36 -2.29
C ARG A 417 -0.16 19.23 -2.89
N VAL A 418 -0.30 18.13 -2.16
CA VAL A 418 -1.10 16.97 -2.60
C VAL A 418 -2.61 17.30 -2.60
N GLU A 419 -3.09 18.02 -1.60
CA GLU A 419 -4.51 18.42 -1.51
C GLU A 419 -4.90 19.33 -2.67
N LEU A 420 -4.06 20.32 -2.99
CA LEU A 420 -4.29 21.21 -4.15
C LEU A 420 -4.23 20.44 -5.47
N ALA A 421 -3.27 19.52 -5.63
CA ALA A 421 -3.18 18.67 -6.81
C ALA A 421 -4.45 17.84 -7.05
N LYS A 422 -5.07 17.31 -5.97
CA LYS A 422 -6.38 16.65 -6.04
C LYS A 422 -7.49 17.59 -6.50
N GLN A 423 -7.55 18.79 -5.92
CA GLN A 423 -8.57 19.80 -6.27
C GLN A 423 -8.41 20.32 -7.72
N MET A 424 -7.20 20.32 -8.25
CA MET A 424 -6.83 20.75 -9.59
C MET A 424 -6.84 19.61 -10.63
N ASP A 425 -7.19 18.39 -10.23
CA ASP A 425 -7.20 17.17 -11.07
C ASP A 425 -5.84 16.88 -11.76
N LEU A 426 -4.74 17.10 -11.04
CA LEU A 426 -3.38 16.87 -11.53
C LEU A 426 -2.88 15.43 -11.32
N LEU A 427 -3.63 14.59 -10.59
CA LEU A 427 -3.23 13.25 -10.20
C LEU A 427 -3.73 12.20 -11.20
N ASP A 428 -3.09 12.05 -12.35
CA ASP A 428 -3.44 10.99 -13.31
C ASP A 428 -3.15 9.61 -12.71
N LYS A 429 -4.18 8.80 -12.53
CA LYS A 429 -4.08 7.41 -12.06
C LYS A 429 -3.46 6.45 -13.09
N ASN A 430 -3.30 6.89 -14.34
CA ASN A 430 -2.66 6.08 -15.39
C ASN A 430 -1.16 6.35 -15.51
N GLU A 431 -0.67 7.37 -14.85
CA GLU A 431 0.74 7.71 -14.81
C GLU A 431 1.42 7.03 -13.62
N TYR A 432 2.60 6.45 -13.84
CA TYR A 432 3.43 5.81 -12.83
C TYR A 432 4.78 6.53 -12.78
N ARG A 433 4.98 7.35 -11.74
CA ARG A 433 6.22 8.11 -11.49
C ARG A 433 6.95 7.54 -10.29
N PHE A 434 8.09 6.92 -10.57
CA PHE A 434 8.98 6.38 -9.55
C PHE A 434 10.06 7.39 -9.18
N VAL A 435 10.49 7.36 -7.92
CA VAL A 435 11.68 8.07 -7.45
C VAL A 435 12.31 7.28 -6.30
N TRP A 436 13.64 7.19 -6.30
CA TRP A 436 14.40 6.75 -5.15
C TRP A 436 14.68 7.94 -4.24
N VAL A 437 14.41 7.78 -2.95
CA VAL A 437 14.85 8.69 -1.90
C VAL A 437 15.97 8.00 -1.14
N THR A 438 17.10 8.66 -0.99
CA THR A 438 18.33 8.09 -0.42
C THR A 438 18.91 9.01 0.66
N GLU A 439 19.97 8.57 1.33
CA GLU A 439 20.70 9.37 2.32
C GLU A 439 19.78 9.93 3.43
N PHE A 440 18.91 9.09 3.97
CA PHE A 440 18.07 9.46 5.10
C PHE A 440 18.93 9.82 6.32
N PRO A 441 18.43 10.63 7.27
CA PRO A 441 19.05 10.72 8.58
C PRO A 441 19.14 9.32 9.22
N LEU A 442 20.29 9.02 9.86
CA LEU A 442 20.46 7.77 10.59
C LEU A 442 19.59 7.74 11.83
N LEU A 443 19.50 8.87 12.50
CA LEU A 443 18.81 9.07 13.77
C LEU A 443 17.88 10.27 13.68
N GLU A 444 16.75 10.19 14.38
CA GLU A 444 15.84 11.31 14.61
C GLU A 444 15.69 11.59 16.11
N TRP A 445 15.52 12.87 16.47
CA TRP A 445 15.29 13.26 17.83
C TRP A 445 13.82 13.06 18.21
N ASN A 446 13.57 12.22 19.21
CA ASN A 446 12.25 12.02 19.77
C ASN A 446 12.06 12.99 20.97
N GLU A 447 11.19 13.99 20.79
CA GLU A 447 10.92 15.00 21.84
C GLU A 447 10.23 14.39 23.07
N GLU A 448 9.38 13.37 22.90
CA GLU A 448 8.64 12.73 24.00
C GLU A 448 9.56 11.87 24.87
N GLU A 449 10.46 11.12 24.24
CA GLU A 449 11.43 10.27 24.94
C GLU A 449 12.71 11.00 25.31
N ASN A 450 12.91 12.24 24.84
CA ASN A 450 14.11 13.06 25.03
C ASN A 450 15.41 12.31 24.70
N ARG A 451 15.41 11.57 23.58
CA ARG A 451 16.56 10.81 23.07
C ARG A 451 16.52 10.66 21.56
N TYR A 452 17.64 10.24 21.00
CA TYR A 452 17.67 9.80 19.60
C TYR A 452 17.03 8.42 19.45
N THR A 453 16.27 8.24 18.35
CA THR A 453 15.74 6.96 17.88
C THR A 453 16.26 6.70 16.47
N ALA A 454 16.34 5.43 16.07
CA ALA A 454 16.71 5.11 14.69
C ALA A 454 15.57 5.52 13.74
N MET A 455 15.91 6.17 12.64
CA MET A 455 14.89 6.56 11.66
C MET A 455 14.30 5.34 10.94
N HIS A 456 15.11 4.31 10.69
CA HIS A 456 14.68 3.03 10.12
C HIS A 456 14.75 1.92 11.18
N HIS A 457 15.94 1.37 11.42
CA HIS A 457 16.15 0.32 12.41
C HIS A 457 17.62 0.33 12.89
N PRO A 458 17.93 -0.28 14.06
CA PRO A 458 19.25 -0.19 14.67
C PRO A 458 20.39 -0.91 13.92
N PHE A 459 20.09 -1.58 12.83
CA PHE A 459 21.07 -2.31 12.01
C PHE A 459 21.45 -1.56 10.72
N THR A 460 20.98 -0.33 10.55
CA THR A 460 21.26 0.49 9.36
C THR A 460 22.67 1.07 9.41
N MET A 461 23.44 0.88 8.34
CA MET A 461 24.81 1.40 8.20
C MET A 461 24.80 2.92 7.99
N PRO A 462 25.59 3.70 8.73
CA PRO A 462 25.85 5.09 8.41
C PRO A 462 26.60 5.21 7.07
N MET A 463 26.52 6.38 6.42
CA MET A 463 27.40 6.72 5.29
C MET A 463 28.86 6.67 5.74
N ASP A 464 29.76 6.15 4.90
CA ASP A 464 31.15 5.93 5.27
C ASP A 464 31.85 7.23 5.68
N GLU A 465 31.56 8.34 4.99
CA GLU A 465 32.09 9.67 5.28
C GLU A 465 31.54 10.26 6.59
N ASP A 466 30.41 9.80 7.09
CA ASP A 466 29.76 10.32 8.29
C ASP A 466 30.13 9.51 9.57
N ILE A 467 30.81 8.37 9.44
CA ILE A 467 31.27 7.57 10.59
C ILE A 467 32.04 8.39 11.64
N PRO A 468 32.95 9.33 11.25
CA PRO A 468 33.64 10.18 12.22
C PRO A 468 32.73 11.08 13.06
N LEU A 469 31.50 11.37 12.59
CA LEU A 469 30.52 12.18 13.31
C LEU A 469 29.97 11.45 14.55
N ILE A 470 30.05 10.13 14.60
CA ILE A 470 29.68 9.33 15.78
C ILE A 470 30.58 9.72 16.96
N GLU A 471 31.88 9.89 16.73
CA GLU A 471 32.85 10.24 17.76
C GLU A 471 32.78 11.73 18.18
N SER A 472 32.42 12.61 17.24
CA SER A 472 32.26 14.04 17.53
C SER A 472 30.97 14.38 18.29
N GLY A 473 30.00 13.46 18.30
CA GLY A 473 28.70 13.66 18.96
C GLY A 473 27.67 14.43 18.11
N ASP A 474 27.97 14.74 16.85
CA ASP A 474 27.06 15.43 15.91
C ASP A 474 26.00 14.46 15.32
N LEU A 475 25.28 13.75 16.21
CA LEU A 475 24.43 12.62 15.86
C LEU A 475 23.30 12.96 14.87
N GLY A 476 22.76 14.17 14.95
CA GLY A 476 21.68 14.62 14.06
C GLY A 476 22.11 14.88 12.61
N LYS A 477 23.42 14.83 12.30
CA LYS A 477 23.95 15.05 10.96
C LYS A 477 24.38 13.77 10.26
N ILE A 478 24.34 12.63 10.95
CA ILE A 478 24.75 11.35 10.40
C ILE A 478 23.69 10.88 9.40
N ARG A 479 24.09 10.63 8.16
CA ARG A 479 23.24 10.06 7.13
C ARG A 479 23.38 8.53 7.13
N ALA A 480 22.31 7.87 6.73
CA ALA A 480 22.21 6.42 6.58
C ALA A 480 22.43 5.98 5.12
N LYS A 481 23.04 4.82 4.91
CA LYS A 481 22.99 4.08 3.65
C LYS A 481 21.60 3.42 3.50
N ALA A 482 20.54 4.24 3.56
CA ALA A 482 19.14 3.82 3.43
C ALA A 482 18.54 4.38 2.14
N TYR A 483 17.57 3.67 1.61
CA TYR A 483 16.92 4.00 0.34
C TYR A 483 15.48 3.49 0.33
N ASP A 484 14.55 4.37 -0.07
CA ASP A 484 13.15 4.04 -0.28
C ASP A 484 12.78 4.24 -1.74
N ILE A 485 11.99 3.32 -2.28
CA ILE A 485 11.36 3.47 -3.59
C ILE A 485 9.93 3.97 -3.42
N VAL A 486 9.68 5.10 -4.04
CA VAL A 486 8.39 5.80 -3.98
C VAL A 486 7.70 5.75 -5.33
N LEU A 487 6.42 5.48 -5.34
CA LEU A 487 5.54 5.50 -6.50
C LEU A 487 4.32 6.39 -6.23
N ASN A 488 4.18 7.48 -7.01
CA ASN A 488 3.00 8.34 -6.94
C ASN A 488 2.67 8.80 -5.51
N GLY A 489 3.66 9.25 -4.76
CA GLY A 489 3.45 9.72 -3.38
C GLY A 489 3.31 8.63 -2.33
N ASN A 490 3.58 7.38 -2.68
CA ASN A 490 3.54 6.24 -1.76
C ASN A 490 4.90 5.53 -1.75
N GLU A 491 5.47 5.34 -0.59
CA GLU A 491 6.56 4.41 -0.37
C GLU A 491 6.07 3.00 -0.64
N ILE A 492 6.59 2.36 -1.67
CA ILE A 492 6.24 0.98 -2.03
C ILE A 492 7.24 -0.03 -1.49
N GLY A 493 8.41 0.41 -1.10
CA GLY A 493 9.43 -0.42 -0.48
C GLY A 493 10.57 0.43 0.05
N GLY A 494 11.28 -0.12 1.02
CA GLY A 494 12.42 0.53 1.64
C GLY A 494 13.46 -0.48 2.11
N GLY A 495 14.69 0.00 2.27
CA GLY A 495 15.80 -0.83 2.68
C GLY A 495 17.05 -0.04 3.05
N SER A 496 18.09 -0.76 3.41
CA SER A 496 19.39 -0.18 3.73
C SER A 496 20.54 -1.18 3.55
N VAL A 497 21.74 -0.67 3.53
CA VAL A 497 22.94 -1.46 3.84
C VAL A 497 22.97 -1.70 5.34
N ARG A 498 23.35 -2.91 5.75
CA ARG A 498 23.34 -3.30 7.18
C ARG A 498 24.72 -3.12 7.78
N ILE A 499 24.75 -2.78 9.07
CA ILE A 499 25.98 -2.83 9.84
C ILE A 499 26.45 -4.28 9.92
N HIS A 500 27.68 -4.54 9.49
CA HIS A 500 28.34 -5.85 9.59
C HIS A 500 29.58 -5.82 10.47
N GLN A 501 29.93 -4.66 11.00
CA GLN A 501 31.08 -4.42 11.88
C GLN A 501 30.58 -4.28 13.31
N ASN A 502 31.12 -5.13 14.23
CA ASN A 502 30.65 -5.17 15.61
C ASN A 502 30.87 -3.85 16.37
N ASP A 503 31.98 -3.16 16.12
CA ASP A 503 32.32 -1.88 16.76
C ASP A 503 31.34 -0.76 16.36
N ILE A 504 30.95 -0.70 15.11
CA ILE A 504 29.93 0.25 14.64
C ILE A 504 28.55 -0.12 15.22
N GLN A 505 28.22 -1.41 15.28
CA GLN A 505 26.95 -1.87 15.83
C GLN A 505 26.82 -1.57 17.34
N GLU A 506 27.90 -1.77 18.11
CA GLU A 506 27.93 -1.42 19.53
C GLU A 506 27.72 0.11 19.72
N LYS A 507 28.42 0.94 18.95
CA LYS A 507 28.22 2.40 18.94
C LYS A 507 26.80 2.80 18.57
N MET A 508 26.19 2.13 17.58
CA MET A 508 24.80 2.40 17.20
C MET A 508 23.84 2.14 18.37
N PHE A 509 24.01 1.04 19.10
CA PHE A 509 23.20 0.76 20.28
C PHE A 509 23.41 1.78 21.39
N GLU A 510 24.64 2.22 21.62
CA GLU A 510 24.95 3.28 22.60
C GLU A 510 24.25 4.60 22.24
N MET A 511 24.28 5.02 20.95
CA MET A 511 23.55 6.21 20.49
C MET A 511 22.03 6.12 20.70
N LEU A 512 21.49 4.92 20.61
CA LEU A 512 20.06 4.64 20.87
C LEU A 512 19.72 4.48 22.36
N GLY A 513 20.73 4.59 23.26
CA GLY A 513 20.54 4.49 24.71
C GLY A 513 20.46 3.07 25.25
N PHE A 514 20.85 2.05 24.48
CA PHE A 514 20.95 0.68 24.99
C PHE A 514 22.21 0.52 25.83
N THR A 515 22.07 -0.18 26.95
CA THR A 515 23.26 -0.76 27.61
C THR A 515 23.70 -2.00 26.81
N ARG A 516 24.97 -2.38 26.97
CA ARG A 516 25.49 -3.58 26.31
C ARG A 516 24.69 -4.83 26.68
N GLU A 517 24.34 -4.96 27.95
CA GLU A 517 23.55 -6.07 28.49
C GLU A 517 22.17 -6.14 27.85
N ALA A 518 21.45 -4.99 27.74
CA ALA A 518 20.14 -4.91 27.12
C ALA A 518 20.19 -5.25 25.62
N ALA A 519 21.20 -4.76 24.89
CA ALA A 519 21.42 -5.09 23.48
C ALA A 519 21.67 -6.60 23.28
N TYR A 520 22.49 -7.23 24.15
CA TYR A 520 22.73 -8.66 24.08
C TYR A 520 21.55 -9.50 24.55
N GLU A 521 20.75 -9.03 25.51
CA GLU A 521 19.51 -9.71 25.88
C GLU A 521 18.52 -9.77 24.73
N GLN A 522 18.38 -8.69 24.00
CA GLN A 522 17.41 -8.59 22.89
C GLN A 522 17.94 -9.19 21.59
N PHE A 523 19.16 -8.83 21.16
CA PHE A 523 19.76 -9.14 19.86
C PHE A 523 20.99 -10.04 19.92
N GLY A 524 21.29 -10.64 21.09
CA GLY A 524 22.53 -11.37 21.31
C GLY A 524 22.78 -12.53 20.34
N PHE A 525 21.73 -13.16 19.83
CA PHE A 525 21.85 -14.23 18.83
C PHE A 525 22.41 -13.70 17.49
N LEU A 526 22.03 -12.50 17.06
CA LEU A 526 22.56 -11.86 15.86
C LEU A 526 23.99 -11.32 16.11
N LEU A 527 24.21 -10.61 17.23
CA LEU A 527 25.52 -10.09 17.59
C LEU A 527 26.58 -11.21 17.77
N ASN A 528 26.16 -12.37 18.26
CA ASN A 528 27.03 -13.54 18.35
C ASN A 528 27.34 -14.15 16.97
N ALA A 529 26.36 -14.16 16.04
CA ALA A 529 26.61 -14.62 14.68
C ALA A 529 27.66 -13.74 13.98
N PHE A 530 27.64 -12.43 14.22
CA PHE A 530 28.60 -11.48 13.63
C PHE A 530 30.07 -11.74 14.02
N LYS A 531 30.31 -12.44 15.11
CA LYS A 531 31.66 -12.84 15.54
C LYS A 531 32.33 -13.87 14.64
N TYR A 532 31.55 -14.56 13.78
CA TYR A 532 32.04 -15.64 12.93
C TYR A 532 32.22 -15.27 11.46
N GLY A 533 32.34 -13.98 11.17
CA GLY A 533 32.58 -13.46 9.83
C GLY A 533 31.29 -13.23 9.06
N VAL A 534 30.86 -11.98 9.06
CA VAL A 534 29.67 -11.53 8.37
C VAL A 534 30.05 -10.82 7.08
N PRO A 535 29.48 -11.20 5.93
CA PRO A 535 29.69 -10.43 4.70
C PRO A 535 29.00 -9.05 4.80
N PRO A 536 29.52 -8.03 4.12
CA PRO A 536 28.70 -6.84 3.82
C PRO A 536 27.40 -7.28 3.17
N HIS A 537 26.27 -6.76 3.63
CA HIS A 537 24.96 -7.16 3.10
C HIS A 537 23.96 -6.01 3.15
N ALA A 538 22.97 -6.08 2.28
CA ALA A 538 21.95 -5.06 2.11
C ALA A 538 20.68 -5.70 1.59
N GLY A 539 19.55 -5.06 1.85
CA GLY A 539 18.26 -5.58 1.40
C GLY A 539 17.19 -4.53 1.28
N LEU A 540 16.04 -4.98 0.80
CA LEU A 540 14.86 -4.16 0.61
C LEU A 540 13.61 -5.01 0.84
N ALA A 541 12.53 -4.39 1.29
CA ALA A 541 11.23 -5.02 1.39
C ALA A 541 10.17 -4.16 0.72
N TYR A 542 9.41 -4.75 -0.21
CA TYR A 542 8.22 -4.12 -0.77
C TYR A 542 6.98 -4.49 0.04
N GLY A 543 6.10 -3.52 0.27
CA GLY A 543 4.73 -3.80 0.70
C GLY A 543 3.92 -4.35 -0.47
N LEU A 544 3.78 -5.69 -0.58
CA LEU A 544 3.08 -6.32 -1.71
C LEU A 544 1.65 -5.81 -1.85
N ASP A 545 0.94 -5.65 -0.74
CA ASP A 545 -0.45 -5.18 -0.76
C ASP A 545 -0.55 -3.74 -1.30
N ARG A 546 0.37 -2.85 -0.88
CA ARG A 546 0.43 -1.47 -1.33
C ARG A 546 0.81 -1.38 -2.82
N LEU A 547 1.80 -2.15 -3.25
CA LEU A 547 2.20 -2.22 -4.66
C LEU A 547 1.02 -2.65 -5.55
N VAL A 548 0.32 -3.71 -5.16
CA VAL A 548 -0.86 -4.21 -5.90
C VAL A 548 -2.02 -3.21 -5.85
N MET A 549 -2.24 -2.51 -4.73
CA MET A 549 -3.23 -1.44 -4.60
C MET A 549 -3.02 -0.34 -5.66
N LEU A 550 -1.77 0.11 -5.81
CA LEU A 550 -1.41 1.13 -6.79
C LEU A 550 -1.55 0.62 -8.24
N MET A 551 -1.13 -0.63 -8.51
CA MET A 551 -1.30 -1.26 -9.82
C MET A 551 -2.78 -1.46 -10.19
N ALA A 552 -3.63 -1.80 -9.21
CA ALA A 552 -5.08 -1.96 -9.37
C ALA A 552 -5.82 -0.60 -9.42
N LYS A 553 -5.14 0.52 -9.12
CA LYS A 553 -5.69 1.89 -9.06
C LYS A 553 -6.85 2.04 -8.07
N VAL A 554 -6.81 1.29 -6.96
CA VAL A 554 -7.79 1.37 -5.87
C VAL A 554 -7.23 2.17 -4.70
N ASP A 555 -8.13 2.72 -3.88
CA ASP A 555 -7.76 3.68 -2.83
C ASP A 555 -7.54 3.02 -1.45
N SER A 556 -7.72 1.68 -1.36
CA SER A 556 -7.53 0.94 -0.10
C SER A 556 -6.91 -0.42 -0.33
N ILE A 557 -5.94 -0.81 0.52
CA ILE A 557 -5.37 -2.17 0.49
C ILE A 557 -6.38 -3.25 0.83
N ARG A 558 -7.52 -2.93 1.46
CA ARG A 558 -8.62 -3.87 1.70
C ARG A 558 -9.23 -4.44 0.42
N ASP A 559 -9.09 -3.72 -0.69
CA ASP A 559 -9.59 -4.18 -1.99
C ASP A 559 -8.65 -5.17 -2.70
N VAL A 560 -7.42 -5.35 -2.19
CA VAL A 560 -6.43 -6.31 -2.70
C VAL A 560 -6.08 -7.41 -1.69
N ILE A 561 -6.74 -7.42 -0.53
CA ILE A 561 -6.62 -8.43 0.52
C ILE A 561 -7.93 -9.22 0.59
N ALA A 562 -7.86 -10.55 0.54
CA ALA A 562 -9.07 -11.38 0.52
C ALA A 562 -9.93 -11.18 1.78
N PHE A 563 -9.33 -11.23 2.96
CA PHE A 563 -10.01 -11.12 4.26
C PHE A 563 -9.33 -10.06 5.14
N PRO A 564 -9.54 -8.75 4.85
CA PRO A 564 -8.93 -7.67 5.62
C PRO A 564 -9.64 -7.47 6.96
N LYS A 565 -8.95 -6.81 7.90
CA LYS A 565 -9.53 -6.29 9.13
C LYS A 565 -10.16 -4.91 8.92
N VAL A 566 -11.14 -4.55 9.75
CA VAL A 566 -11.68 -3.18 9.83
C VAL A 566 -10.79 -2.28 10.69
N LYS A 567 -11.18 -1.02 10.86
CA LYS A 567 -10.33 0.02 11.49
C LYS A 567 -9.89 -0.31 12.92
N ASP A 568 -10.70 -1.03 13.68
CA ASP A 568 -10.41 -1.50 15.05
C ASP A 568 -9.67 -2.84 15.10
N ALA A 569 -9.07 -3.27 14.00
CA ALA A 569 -8.38 -4.55 13.83
C ALA A 569 -9.26 -5.80 13.97
N SER A 570 -10.59 -5.68 13.99
CA SER A 570 -11.50 -6.81 14.03
C SER A 570 -11.86 -7.35 12.64
N CYS A 571 -12.38 -8.57 12.58
CA CYS A 571 -12.93 -9.18 11.38
C CYS A 571 -14.44 -9.40 11.55
N LEU A 572 -15.24 -8.64 10.82
CA LEU A 572 -16.73 -8.71 10.91
C LEU A 572 -17.30 -10.06 10.43
N MET A 573 -16.58 -10.80 9.61
CA MET A 573 -17.01 -12.09 9.07
C MET A 573 -16.80 -13.23 10.06
N THR A 574 -15.65 -13.26 10.74
CA THR A 574 -15.26 -14.33 11.68
C THR A 574 -15.46 -13.93 13.14
N GLU A 575 -15.84 -12.68 13.39
CA GLU A 575 -15.98 -12.09 14.73
C GLU A 575 -14.70 -12.22 15.58
N SER A 576 -13.51 -12.17 14.88
CA SER A 576 -12.21 -12.17 15.56
C SER A 576 -11.72 -10.73 15.81
N PRO A 577 -11.01 -10.45 16.94
CA PRO A 577 -10.68 -11.39 18.01
C PRO A 577 -11.91 -11.82 18.82
N SER A 578 -11.89 -13.04 19.36
CA SER A 578 -12.96 -13.59 20.18
C SER A 578 -12.43 -14.07 21.53
N ARG A 579 -13.33 -14.17 22.50
CA ARG A 579 -12.99 -14.75 23.80
C ARG A 579 -12.62 -16.21 23.64
N VAL A 580 -11.63 -16.67 24.41
CA VAL A 580 -11.24 -18.07 24.54
C VAL A 580 -11.88 -18.70 25.78
N SER A 581 -11.92 -20.04 25.89
CA SER A 581 -12.48 -20.70 27.03
C SER A 581 -11.57 -20.59 28.27
N GLU A 582 -12.15 -20.66 29.48
CA GLU A 582 -11.40 -20.67 30.73
C GLU A 582 -10.35 -21.79 30.76
N GLN A 583 -10.70 -22.98 30.25
CA GLN A 583 -9.77 -24.09 30.15
C GLN A 583 -8.52 -23.74 29.31
N GLN A 584 -8.70 -23.00 28.21
CA GLN A 584 -7.57 -22.58 27.37
C GLN A 584 -6.68 -21.58 28.09
N LEU A 585 -7.25 -20.69 28.89
CA LEU A 585 -6.50 -19.75 29.71
C LEU A 585 -5.72 -20.47 30.81
N GLU A 586 -6.37 -21.42 31.53
CA GLU A 586 -5.73 -22.25 32.54
C GLU A 586 -4.53 -23.05 31.97
N GLU A 587 -4.71 -23.69 30.79
CA GLU A 587 -3.66 -24.42 30.10
C GLU A 587 -2.46 -23.55 29.72
N LEU A 588 -2.68 -22.25 29.52
CA LEU A 588 -1.64 -21.27 29.20
C LEU A 588 -1.09 -20.56 30.46
N GLY A 589 -1.71 -20.77 31.62
CA GLY A 589 -1.36 -20.08 32.85
C GLY A 589 -1.65 -18.57 32.80
N LEU A 590 -2.73 -18.19 32.11
CA LEU A 590 -3.15 -16.80 31.93
C LEU A 590 -4.43 -16.51 32.69
N GLU A 591 -4.53 -15.29 33.24
CA GLU A 591 -5.75 -14.72 33.79
C GLU A 591 -6.12 -13.46 33.01
N VAL A 592 -7.41 -13.26 32.76
CA VAL A 592 -7.93 -12.04 32.14
C VAL A 592 -8.59 -11.20 33.24
N GLU A 593 -8.07 -10.00 33.45
CA GLU A 593 -8.72 -9.06 34.34
C GLU A 593 -10.14 -8.73 33.82
N PRO A 594 -11.17 -8.74 34.69
CA PRO A 594 -12.51 -8.35 34.28
C PRO A 594 -12.51 -6.89 33.81
N GLU A 595 -13.24 -6.61 32.73
CA GLU A 595 -13.48 -5.25 32.26
C GLU A 595 -14.06 -4.43 33.43
N THR A 596 -13.36 -3.41 33.87
CA THR A 596 -13.93 -2.40 34.76
C THR A 596 -14.93 -1.59 33.92
N GLU A 597 -16.22 -1.69 34.24
CA GLU A 597 -17.22 -0.77 33.69
C GLU A 597 -16.82 0.66 34.07
N GLU A 598 -16.32 1.46 33.08
CA GLU A 598 -16.17 2.91 33.20
C GLU A 598 -17.50 3.63 32.92
#